data_1febedcbe92b54f8476ac5f921ff5baf
#
_entry.id   1febedcbe92b54f8476ac5f921ff5baf
#
_cell.length_a   1.000
_cell.length_b   1.000
_cell.length_c   1.000
_cell.angle_alpha   90.00
_cell.angle_beta   90.00
_cell.angle_gamma   90.00
#
_symmetry.space_group_name_H-M   'P 1'
#
loop_
_entity.id
_entity.type
_entity.pdbx_description
1 polymer ?
#
loop_
_entity_poly.entity_id
_entity_poly.type
_entity_poly.pdbx_seq_one_letter_code
_entity_poly.pdbx_strand_id
1 'polypeptide(L)'
;MDFLHSAAPEPHRGRTKQILSLHPEVRTLIGPSPTTFWYIAGLVGLQFAVARFVADRPVWLIVALAYTVGAFVSHGLFVMIHECAHRLVFRRRLPNILTGLVANLPLFVPGSFSFQKYHLKHHAHQGVYDLDADIPSLWEARLIGHSALGKALWLLLYPIFQGVRSFRVKAVPPLDTWTLTNVAIQIGVNVAVYMLWGPRSFAYLALALFFSIGLHPLGARWIQRHYLVGEGDQETFSYYGKLNLLTFNVGYHNEHHDFPSIAWNRLPRIRAVAPEFYEDLAAHMSWTRLLFKFLFDPKLSLYSRMTRTSAAGDGPEPWGSDAAVATEGATAV
;
A
#
# COMPACT_ATOMS: atom_id res chain seq x y z
N MET A 1 25.59 -10.11 3.73
CA MET A 1 24.99 -8.77 3.66
C MET A 1 23.80 -8.74 4.60
N ASP A 2 23.58 -7.62 5.21
CA ASP A 2 22.48 -7.37 6.14
C ASP A 2 21.83 -6.01 5.83
N PHE A 3 20.67 -5.73 6.40
CA PHE A 3 20.03 -4.42 6.31
C PHE A 3 20.85 -3.35 7.03
N LEU A 4 20.72 -2.11 6.60
CA LEU A 4 21.32 -0.99 7.33
C LEU A 4 20.56 -0.82 8.67
N HIS A 5 21.30 -0.75 9.78
CA HIS A 5 20.71 -0.63 11.11
C HIS A 5 20.80 0.82 11.61
N SER A 6 19.70 1.37 12.08
CA SER A 6 19.63 2.69 12.73
C SER A 6 19.34 2.53 14.23
N ALA A 7 20.08 3.22 15.06
CA ALA A 7 19.79 3.37 16.49
C ALA A 7 18.80 4.52 16.76
N ALA A 8 18.56 5.39 15.76
CA ALA A 8 17.62 6.50 15.89
C ALA A 8 16.16 6.02 15.83
N PRO A 9 15.24 6.70 16.55
CA PRO A 9 13.81 6.47 16.39
C PRO A 9 13.37 6.81 14.96
N GLU A 10 12.18 6.31 14.56
CA GLU A 10 11.58 6.70 13.30
C GLU A 10 11.30 8.23 13.27
N PRO A 11 11.45 8.89 12.11
CA PRO A 11 11.44 10.36 12.05
C PRO A 11 10.03 10.99 12.15
N HIS A 12 8.98 10.23 11.88
CA HIS A 12 7.63 10.74 11.64
C HIS A 12 6.98 11.31 12.89
N ARG A 13 7.05 10.63 14.03
CA ARG A 13 6.47 11.10 15.31
C ARG A 13 7.06 12.43 15.76
N GLY A 14 8.37 12.60 15.59
CA GLY A 14 9.07 13.84 15.90
C GLY A 14 8.60 14.98 15.00
N ARG A 15 8.59 14.74 13.69
CA ARG A 15 8.18 15.73 12.68
C ARG A 15 6.72 16.11 12.84
N THR A 16 5.82 15.18 13.08
CA THR A 16 4.39 15.45 13.37
C THR A 16 4.20 16.41 14.53
N LYS A 17 4.92 16.19 15.65
CA LYS A 17 4.84 17.09 16.82
C LYS A 17 5.29 18.52 16.49
N GLN A 18 6.40 18.64 15.75
CA GLN A 18 6.93 19.94 15.34
C GLN A 18 5.95 20.66 14.39
N ILE A 19 5.43 19.96 13.36
CA ILE A 19 4.45 20.51 12.42
C ILE A 19 3.21 20.98 13.18
N LEU A 20 2.63 20.18 14.06
CA LEU A 20 1.43 20.56 14.81
C LEU A 20 1.65 21.70 15.81
N SER A 21 2.90 21.95 16.22
CA SER A 21 3.27 23.10 17.07
C SER A 21 3.36 24.38 16.28
N LEU A 22 3.95 24.34 15.07
CA LEU A 22 4.19 25.52 14.23
C LEU A 22 3.01 25.80 13.28
N HIS A 23 2.31 24.76 12.84
CA HIS A 23 1.18 24.79 11.90
C HIS A 23 -0.05 24.09 12.48
N PRO A 24 -0.67 24.62 13.55
CA PRO A 24 -1.82 23.99 14.20
C PRO A 24 -3.03 23.82 13.28
N GLU A 25 -3.13 24.60 12.20
CA GLU A 25 -4.17 24.49 11.17
C GLU A 25 -4.15 23.14 10.42
N VAL A 26 -3.05 22.39 10.40
CA VAL A 26 -2.99 21.03 9.84
C VAL A 26 -4.02 20.10 10.50
N ARG A 27 -4.40 20.37 11.77
CA ARG A 27 -5.48 19.62 12.45
C ARG A 27 -6.81 19.67 11.71
N THR A 28 -7.08 20.73 10.96
CA THR A 28 -8.32 20.86 10.18
C THR A 28 -8.40 19.91 8.99
N LEU A 29 -7.27 19.36 8.57
CA LEU A 29 -7.17 18.38 7.49
C LEU A 29 -7.47 16.95 7.96
N ILE A 30 -7.43 16.68 9.27
CA ILE A 30 -7.62 15.35 9.85
C ILE A 30 -9.07 14.87 9.66
N GLY A 31 -9.23 13.59 9.34
CA GLY A 31 -10.50 12.91 9.30
C GLY A 31 -10.86 12.30 7.95
N PRO A 32 -12.00 11.60 7.86
CA PRO A 32 -12.40 10.87 6.67
C PRO A 32 -12.87 11.78 5.53
N SER A 33 -12.87 11.21 4.33
CA SER A 33 -13.41 11.79 3.09
C SER A 33 -14.47 10.84 2.50
N PRO A 34 -15.76 10.98 2.85
CA PRO A 34 -16.81 10.07 2.39
C PRO A 34 -16.98 10.02 0.88
N THR A 35 -16.58 11.06 0.17
CA THR A 35 -16.58 11.08 -1.30
C THR A 35 -15.71 9.98 -1.92
N THR A 36 -14.72 9.48 -1.18
CA THR A 36 -13.86 8.35 -1.58
C THR A 36 -14.67 7.09 -1.93
N PHE A 37 -15.83 6.88 -1.29
CA PHE A 37 -16.73 5.77 -1.62
C PHE A 37 -17.15 5.77 -3.09
N TRP A 38 -17.45 6.92 -3.67
CA TRP A 38 -17.88 7.03 -5.06
C TRP A 38 -16.73 6.76 -6.05
N TYR A 39 -15.49 7.12 -5.69
CA TYR A 39 -14.31 6.73 -6.47
C TYR A 39 -14.14 5.21 -6.45
N ILE A 40 -14.32 4.56 -5.29
CA ILE A 40 -14.28 3.10 -5.18
C ILE A 40 -15.36 2.46 -6.07
N ALA A 41 -16.60 2.91 -5.97
CA ALA A 41 -17.70 2.36 -6.77
C ALA A 41 -17.43 2.52 -8.28
N GLY A 42 -16.95 3.69 -8.71
CA GLY A 42 -16.60 3.94 -10.10
C GLY A 42 -15.45 3.06 -10.60
N LEU A 43 -14.39 2.91 -9.81
CA LEU A 43 -13.24 2.07 -10.17
C LEU A 43 -13.61 0.58 -10.23
N VAL A 44 -14.40 0.07 -9.28
CA VAL A 44 -14.91 -1.31 -9.28
C VAL A 44 -15.77 -1.55 -10.53
N GLY A 45 -16.72 -0.63 -10.80
CA GLY A 45 -17.55 -0.71 -12.00
C GLY A 45 -16.74 -0.68 -13.28
N LEU A 46 -15.75 0.22 -13.39
CA LEU A 46 -14.86 0.31 -14.55
C LEU A 46 -14.07 -0.98 -14.75
N GLN A 47 -13.48 -1.52 -13.68
CA GLN A 47 -12.65 -2.74 -13.78
C GLN A 47 -13.46 -3.94 -14.26
N PHE A 48 -14.69 -4.12 -13.74
CA PHE A 48 -15.57 -5.19 -14.20
C PHE A 48 -16.13 -4.92 -15.61
N ALA A 49 -16.41 -3.67 -15.96
CA ALA A 49 -16.86 -3.32 -17.32
C ALA A 49 -15.77 -3.68 -18.37
N VAL A 50 -14.50 -3.34 -18.08
CA VAL A 50 -13.39 -3.71 -18.96
C VAL A 50 -13.20 -5.23 -18.99
N ALA A 51 -13.27 -5.91 -17.82
CA ALA A 51 -13.20 -7.38 -17.76
C ALA A 51 -14.29 -8.03 -18.62
N ARG A 52 -15.53 -7.52 -18.60
CA ARG A 52 -16.63 -8.01 -19.45
C ARG A 52 -16.39 -7.69 -20.93
N PHE A 53 -15.87 -6.51 -21.21
CA PHE A 53 -15.58 -6.08 -22.59
C PHE A 53 -14.54 -6.98 -23.27
N VAL A 54 -13.52 -7.44 -22.54
CA VAL A 54 -12.44 -8.27 -23.12
C VAL A 54 -12.80 -9.73 -23.26
N ALA A 55 -13.97 -10.18 -22.82
CA ALA A 55 -14.40 -11.57 -22.83
C ALA A 55 -14.23 -12.26 -24.20
N ASP A 56 -14.53 -11.52 -25.28
CA ASP A 56 -14.49 -12.03 -26.66
C ASP A 56 -13.37 -11.38 -27.49
N ARG A 57 -12.43 -10.67 -26.85
CA ARG A 57 -11.40 -9.91 -27.56
C ARG A 57 -10.11 -10.72 -27.74
N PRO A 58 -9.25 -10.36 -28.72
CA PRO A 58 -7.98 -11.03 -28.95
C PRO A 58 -7.01 -10.79 -27.77
N VAL A 59 -6.11 -11.74 -27.52
CA VAL A 59 -5.19 -11.74 -26.38
C VAL A 59 -4.33 -10.48 -26.31
N TRP A 60 -3.85 -9.95 -27.44
CA TRP A 60 -3.05 -8.72 -27.43
C TRP A 60 -3.81 -7.53 -26.85
N LEU A 61 -5.14 -7.41 -27.12
CA LEU A 61 -5.95 -6.33 -26.56
C LEU A 61 -6.19 -6.51 -25.06
N ILE A 62 -6.34 -7.77 -24.60
CA ILE A 62 -6.43 -8.09 -23.17
C ILE A 62 -5.18 -7.61 -22.44
N VAL A 63 -3.99 -7.96 -22.97
CA VAL A 63 -2.71 -7.56 -22.38
C VAL A 63 -2.54 -6.02 -22.42
N ALA A 64 -2.85 -5.38 -23.55
CA ALA A 64 -2.76 -3.93 -23.70
C ALA A 64 -3.66 -3.19 -22.71
N LEU A 65 -4.93 -3.61 -22.58
CA LEU A 65 -5.89 -3.00 -21.63
C LEU A 65 -5.52 -3.32 -20.17
N ALA A 66 -5.03 -4.53 -19.88
CA ALA A 66 -4.56 -4.88 -18.55
C ALA A 66 -3.37 -4.01 -18.13
N TYR A 67 -2.44 -3.73 -19.05
CA TYR A 67 -1.27 -2.89 -18.79
C TYR A 67 -1.62 -1.40 -18.68
N THR A 68 -2.45 -0.86 -19.61
CA THR A 68 -2.72 0.59 -19.70
C THR A 68 -3.84 1.05 -18.77
N VAL A 69 -4.97 0.38 -18.75
CA VAL A 69 -6.15 0.76 -17.95
C VAL A 69 -6.22 -0.06 -16.67
N GLY A 70 -6.19 -1.38 -16.81
CA GLY A 70 -6.38 -2.32 -15.70
C GLY A 70 -5.36 -2.13 -14.58
N ALA A 71 -4.10 -1.88 -14.92
CA ALA A 71 -3.04 -1.65 -13.95
C ALA A 71 -3.30 -0.39 -13.10
N PHE A 72 -3.71 0.72 -13.72
CA PHE A 72 -4.02 1.95 -12.99
C PHE A 72 -5.28 1.82 -12.14
N VAL A 73 -6.32 1.16 -12.65
CA VAL A 73 -7.56 0.92 -11.89
C VAL A 73 -7.29 0.00 -10.70
N SER A 74 -6.57 -1.11 -10.89
CA SER A 74 -6.18 -2.02 -9.80
C SER A 74 -5.30 -1.32 -8.76
N HIS A 75 -4.33 -0.49 -9.19
CA HIS A 75 -3.50 0.30 -8.29
C HIS A 75 -4.34 1.31 -7.50
N GLY A 76 -5.25 2.02 -8.16
CA GLY A 76 -6.18 2.95 -7.52
C GLY A 76 -7.06 2.26 -6.48
N LEU A 77 -7.62 1.09 -6.79
CA LEU A 77 -8.41 0.29 -5.84
C LEU A 77 -7.58 -0.15 -4.64
N PHE A 78 -6.29 -0.50 -4.85
CA PHE A 78 -5.39 -0.81 -3.74
C PHE A 78 -5.11 0.41 -2.86
N VAL A 79 -4.99 1.61 -3.44
CA VAL A 79 -4.90 2.87 -2.67
C VAL A 79 -6.20 3.13 -1.90
N MET A 80 -7.36 2.82 -2.47
CA MET A 80 -8.64 2.96 -1.76
C MET A 80 -8.78 1.96 -0.61
N ILE A 81 -8.27 0.72 -0.77
CA ILE A 81 -8.16 -0.25 0.33
C ILE A 81 -7.28 0.31 1.46
N HIS A 82 -6.20 0.98 1.14
CA HIS A 82 -5.34 1.67 2.09
C HIS A 82 -6.09 2.78 2.85
N GLU A 83 -6.92 3.59 2.17
CA GLU A 83 -7.78 4.57 2.83
C GLU A 83 -8.79 3.92 3.79
N CYS A 84 -9.37 2.77 3.38
CA CYS A 84 -10.25 1.98 4.24
C CYS A 84 -9.49 1.44 5.47
N ALA A 85 -8.24 1.01 5.30
CA ALA A 85 -7.41 0.51 6.39
C ALA A 85 -7.19 1.57 7.48
N HIS A 86 -6.97 2.84 7.08
CA HIS A 86 -6.82 3.99 7.97
C HIS A 86 -8.15 4.62 8.44
N ARG A 87 -9.31 4.03 8.11
CA ARG A 87 -10.65 4.58 8.39
C ARG A 87 -10.87 5.99 7.82
N LEU A 88 -10.35 6.22 6.63
CA LEU A 88 -10.40 7.53 5.96
C LEU A 88 -11.58 7.67 4.97
N VAL A 89 -12.39 6.62 4.78
CA VAL A 89 -13.63 6.71 4.00
C VAL A 89 -14.80 7.08 4.93
N PHE A 90 -14.95 6.38 6.04
CA PHE A 90 -16.00 6.62 7.04
C PHE A 90 -15.41 6.67 8.46
N ARG A 91 -16.12 7.32 9.39
CA ARG A 91 -15.69 7.39 10.79
C ARG A 91 -15.72 6.02 11.49
N ARG A 92 -16.75 5.19 11.19
CA ARG A 92 -16.94 3.87 11.81
C ARG A 92 -16.07 2.80 11.15
N ARG A 93 -15.63 1.80 11.92
CA ARG A 93 -14.77 0.69 11.44
C ARG A 93 -15.48 -0.18 10.41
N LEU A 94 -16.66 -0.68 10.73
CA LEU A 94 -17.38 -1.65 9.89
C LEU A 94 -17.65 -1.15 8.46
N PRO A 95 -18.16 0.07 8.23
CA PRO A 95 -18.29 0.60 6.87
C PRO A 95 -16.98 0.63 6.08
N ASN A 96 -15.84 0.94 6.72
CA ASN A 96 -14.54 0.89 6.04
C ASN A 96 -14.15 -0.55 5.67
N ILE A 97 -14.34 -1.54 6.57
CA ILE A 97 -14.08 -2.95 6.26
C ILE A 97 -14.91 -3.39 5.05
N LEU A 98 -16.22 -3.15 5.07
CA LEU A 98 -17.12 -3.53 3.97
C LEU A 98 -16.74 -2.83 2.65
N THR A 99 -16.43 -1.55 2.71
CA THR A 99 -15.98 -0.79 1.53
C THR A 99 -14.63 -1.29 1.01
N GLY A 100 -13.70 -1.65 1.89
CA GLY A 100 -12.44 -2.28 1.52
C GLY A 100 -12.65 -3.64 0.84
N LEU A 101 -13.60 -4.46 1.32
CA LEU A 101 -13.99 -5.70 0.65
C LEU A 101 -14.57 -5.44 -0.74
N VAL A 102 -15.43 -4.41 -0.90
CA VAL A 102 -15.95 -4.01 -2.22
C VAL A 102 -14.83 -3.56 -3.16
N ALA A 103 -13.89 -2.75 -2.68
CA ALA A 103 -12.72 -2.35 -3.47
C ALA A 103 -11.84 -3.54 -3.89
N ASN A 104 -11.84 -4.61 -3.09
CA ASN A 104 -11.06 -5.82 -3.38
C ASN A 104 -11.69 -6.71 -4.46
N LEU A 105 -13.01 -6.64 -4.73
CA LEU A 105 -13.70 -7.60 -5.59
C LEU A 105 -13.01 -7.83 -6.95
N PRO A 106 -12.56 -6.81 -7.71
CA PRO A 106 -11.91 -7.02 -8.99
C PRO A 106 -10.39 -7.25 -8.90
N LEU A 107 -9.79 -7.32 -7.71
CA LEU A 107 -8.32 -7.39 -7.53
C LEU A 107 -7.74 -8.82 -7.58
N PHE A 108 -8.53 -9.82 -7.93
CA PHE A 108 -8.08 -11.20 -8.12
C PHE A 108 -7.58 -11.93 -6.85
N VAL A 109 -6.90 -11.25 -5.92
CA VAL A 109 -6.39 -11.81 -4.65
C VAL A 109 -7.08 -11.20 -3.44
N PRO A 110 -7.27 -11.96 -2.34
CA PRO A 110 -7.92 -11.48 -1.12
C PRO A 110 -6.95 -10.66 -0.27
N GLY A 111 -6.75 -9.39 -0.61
CA GLY A 111 -5.74 -8.53 0.01
C GLY A 111 -6.26 -7.55 1.04
N SER A 112 -7.54 -7.18 1.03
CA SER A 112 -8.03 -6.00 1.78
C SER A 112 -7.80 -6.09 3.29
N PHE A 113 -8.26 -7.16 3.94
CA PHE A 113 -8.18 -7.24 5.39
C PHE A 113 -6.78 -7.63 5.89
N SER A 114 -6.09 -8.51 5.17
CA SER A 114 -4.69 -8.84 5.47
C SER A 114 -3.81 -7.59 5.37
N PHE A 115 -3.97 -6.80 4.30
CA PHE A 115 -3.26 -5.55 4.14
C PHE A 115 -3.50 -4.61 5.32
N GLN A 116 -4.75 -4.41 5.76
CA GLN A 116 -5.07 -3.55 6.89
C GLN A 116 -4.26 -3.91 8.14
N LYS A 117 -4.22 -5.19 8.52
CA LYS A 117 -3.52 -5.65 9.73
C LYS A 117 -2.02 -5.35 9.67
N TYR A 118 -1.38 -5.77 8.58
CA TYR A 118 0.07 -5.65 8.45
C TYR A 118 0.51 -4.22 8.16
N HIS A 119 -0.31 -3.44 7.48
CA HIS A 119 -0.02 -2.04 7.18
C HIS A 119 -0.12 -1.14 8.42
N LEU A 120 -1.14 -1.33 9.25
CA LEU A 120 -1.23 -0.61 10.53
C LEU A 120 -0.08 -1.00 11.48
N LYS A 121 0.34 -2.27 11.44
CA LYS A 121 1.52 -2.74 12.19
C LYS A 121 2.80 -2.10 11.67
N HIS A 122 2.95 -1.96 10.35
CA HIS A 122 4.06 -1.24 9.72
C HIS A 122 4.14 0.22 10.21
N HIS A 123 3.04 0.97 10.22
CA HIS A 123 3.02 2.34 10.75
C HIS A 123 3.41 2.42 12.23
N ALA A 124 2.99 1.45 13.04
CA ALA A 124 3.30 1.42 14.46
C ALA A 124 4.77 1.06 14.73
N HIS A 125 5.38 0.23 13.88
CA HIS A 125 6.70 -0.38 14.10
C HIS A 125 7.60 -0.33 12.86
N GLN A 126 7.59 0.80 12.15
CA GLN A 126 8.40 0.99 10.94
C GLN A 126 9.88 0.66 11.20
N GLY A 127 10.42 -0.23 10.37
CA GLY A 127 11.82 -0.64 10.45
C GLY A 127 12.10 -1.76 11.46
N VAL A 128 11.15 -2.18 12.31
CA VAL A 128 11.33 -3.29 13.24
C VAL A 128 11.12 -4.62 12.52
N TYR A 129 12.19 -5.34 12.22
CA TYR A 129 12.18 -6.51 11.33
C TYR A 129 11.09 -7.54 11.63
N ASP A 130 10.86 -7.90 12.89
CA ASP A 130 9.91 -8.93 13.29
C ASP A 130 8.45 -8.44 13.38
N LEU A 131 8.24 -7.12 13.29
CA LEU A 131 6.91 -6.49 13.40
C LEU A 131 6.48 -5.79 12.10
N ASP A 132 7.40 -5.52 11.18
CA ASP A 132 7.17 -4.80 9.93
C ASP A 132 7.23 -5.74 8.72
N ALA A 133 6.05 -6.13 8.18
CA ALA A 133 5.95 -6.97 7.00
C ALA A 133 6.33 -6.25 5.68
N ASP A 134 6.60 -4.94 5.72
CA ASP A 134 7.06 -4.21 4.54
C ASP A 134 8.56 -4.44 4.26
N ILE A 135 9.33 -4.85 5.28
CA ILE A 135 10.73 -5.21 5.12
C ILE A 135 10.83 -6.58 4.44
N PRO A 136 11.64 -6.73 3.37
CA PRO A 136 11.91 -8.04 2.77
C PRO A 136 12.45 -9.05 3.79
N SER A 137 12.10 -10.31 3.64
CA SER A 137 12.71 -11.36 4.46
C SER A 137 14.19 -11.55 4.08
N LEU A 138 15.05 -11.92 5.03
CA LEU A 138 16.49 -12.16 4.75
C LEU A 138 16.70 -13.24 3.68
N TRP A 139 15.87 -14.32 3.70
CA TRP A 139 15.94 -15.35 2.66
C TRP A 139 15.57 -14.81 1.28
N GLU A 140 14.56 -13.94 1.21
CA GLU A 140 14.11 -13.27 -0.01
C GLU A 140 15.21 -12.38 -0.57
N ALA A 141 15.83 -11.55 0.28
CA ALA A 141 16.93 -10.67 -0.12
C ALA A 141 18.14 -11.46 -0.62
N ARG A 142 18.46 -12.61 0.00
CA ARG A 142 19.52 -13.52 -0.46
C ARG A 142 19.19 -14.15 -1.80
N LEU A 143 17.95 -14.62 -1.99
CA LEU A 143 17.50 -15.24 -3.22
C LEU A 143 17.57 -14.30 -4.42
N ILE A 144 17.13 -13.05 -4.23
CA ILE A 144 17.06 -12.04 -5.30
C ILE A 144 18.44 -11.45 -5.61
N GLY A 145 19.27 -11.20 -4.58
CA GLY A 145 20.60 -10.63 -4.73
C GLY A 145 20.58 -9.25 -5.40
N HIS A 146 21.63 -8.99 -6.21
CA HIS A 146 21.84 -7.70 -6.87
C HIS A 146 21.54 -7.72 -8.39
N SER A 147 21.22 -8.88 -8.97
CA SER A 147 21.03 -9.01 -10.41
C SER A 147 19.77 -8.30 -10.90
N ALA A 148 19.85 -7.65 -12.06
CA ALA A 148 18.70 -7.00 -12.68
C ALA A 148 17.56 -7.98 -12.93
N LEU A 149 17.88 -9.20 -13.38
CA LEU A 149 16.88 -10.27 -13.62
C LEU A 149 16.21 -10.67 -12.30
N GLY A 150 16.97 -10.90 -11.22
CA GLY A 150 16.42 -11.25 -9.91
C GLY A 150 15.45 -10.16 -9.40
N LYS A 151 15.85 -8.89 -9.47
CA LYS A 151 15.01 -7.75 -9.09
C LYS A 151 13.75 -7.63 -9.96
N ALA A 152 13.86 -7.88 -11.27
CA ALA A 152 12.72 -7.90 -12.18
C ALA A 152 11.72 -9.02 -11.87
N LEU A 153 12.21 -10.24 -11.62
CA LEU A 153 11.38 -11.38 -11.21
C LEU A 153 10.73 -11.15 -9.84
N TRP A 154 11.47 -10.54 -8.91
CA TRP A 154 10.91 -10.17 -7.61
C TRP A 154 9.76 -9.17 -7.75
N LEU A 155 9.91 -8.11 -8.55
CA LEU A 155 8.81 -7.18 -8.82
C LEU A 155 7.63 -7.88 -9.49
N LEU A 156 7.88 -8.72 -10.49
CA LEU A 156 6.81 -9.46 -11.17
C LEU A 156 6.01 -10.35 -10.20
N LEU A 157 6.69 -10.98 -9.25
CA LEU A 157 6.11 -11.90 -8.26
C LEU A 157 5.85 -11.23 -6.90
N TYR A 158 5.90 -9.91 -6.83
CA TYR A 158 5.77 -9.15 -5.59
C TYR A 158 4.55 -9.55 -4.72
N PRO A 159 3.34 -9.80 -5.26
CA PRO A 159 2.21 -10.23 -4.43
C PRO A 159 2.47 -11.52 -3.67
N ILE A 160 3.22 -12.44 -4.28
CA ILE A 160 3.57 -13.74 -3.67
C ILE A 160 4.57 -13.50 -2.53
N PHE A 161 5.65 -12.75 -2.79
CA PHE A 161 6.63 -12.43 -1.76
C PHE A 161 5.99 -11.70 -0.58
N GLN A 162 5.14 -10.71 -0.84
CA GLN A 162 4.43 -9.95 0.19
C GLN A 162 3.50 -10.85 1.03
N GLY A 163 2.80 -11.79 0.40
CA GLY A 163 1.96 -12.76 1.10
C GLY A 163 2.78 -13.65 2.03
N VAL A 164 3.93 -14.16 1.57
CA VAL A 164 4.83 -15.02 2.38
C VAL A 164 5.45 -14.24 3.55
N ARG A 165 5.80 -12.96 3.37
CA ARG A 165 6.35 -12.13 4.47
C ARG A 165 5.42 -12.03 5.66
N SER A 166 4.11 -12.03 5.42
CA SER A 166 3.09 -11.95 6.46
C SER A 166 3.24 -13.05 7.52
N PHE A 167 3.70 -14.24 7.14
CA PHE A 167 3.92 -15.35 8.08
C PHE A 167 5.13 -15.15 9.00
N ARG A 168 6.04 -14.23 8.70
CA ARG A 168 7.14 -13.86 9.59
C ARG A 168 6.65 -13.07 10.80
N VAL A 169 5.66 -12.22 10.64
CA VAL A 169 5.16 -11.32 11.69
C VAL A 169 4.21 -12.09 12.62
N LYS A 170 4.79 -12.82 13.58
CA LYS A 170 4.05 -13.69 14.51
C LYS A 170 3.07 -12.94 15.43
N ALA A 171 3.29 -11.64 15.62
CA ALA A 171 2.42 -10.79 16.43
C ALA A 171 1.03 -10.54 15.80
N VAL A 172 0.83 -10.92 14.52
CA VAL A 172 -0.43 -10.75 13.79
C VAL A 172 -0.90 -12.13 13.33
N PRO A 173 -2.09 -12.61 13.77
CA PRO A 173 -2.63 -13.87 13.27
C PRO A 173 -2.88 -13.76 11.76
N PRO A 174 -2.30 -14.66 10.94
CA PRO A 174 -2.45 -14.57 9.49
C PRO A 174 -3.89 -14.87 9.03
N LEU A 175 -4.60 -15.72 9.75
CA LEU A 175 -5.98 -16.11 9.48
C LEU A 175 -6.88 -15.71 10.65
N ASP A 176 -7.88 -14.92 10.37
CA ASP A 176 -8.98 -14.56 11.26
C ASP A 176 -10.29 -14.52 10.46
N THR A 177 -11.41 -14.33 11.14
CA THR A 177 -12.74 -14.33 10.51
C THR A 177 -12.82 -13.39 9.30
N TRP A 178 -12.30 -12.17 9.40
CA TRP A 178 -12.36 -11.20 8.30
C TRP A 178 -11.45 -11.58 7.14
N THR A 179 -10.25 -12.11 7.41
CA THR A 179 -9.36 -12.63 6.38
C THR A 179 -10.01 -13.79 5.64
N LEU A 180 -10.60 -14.75 6.39
CA LEU A 180 -11.30 -15.89 5.78
C LEU A 180 -12.55 -15.44 4.99
N THR A 181 -13.29 -14.45 5.48
CA THR A 181 -14.42 -13.84 4.76
C THR A 181 -13.94 -13.23 3.45
N ASN A 182 -12.83 -12.46 3.47
CA ASN A 182 -12.26 -11.86 2.25
C ASN A 182 -11.82 -12.95 1.26
N VAL A 183 -11.19 -14.04 1.74
CA VAL A 183 -10.81 -15.19 0.89
C VAL A 183 -12.04 -15.83 0.24
N ALA A 184 -13.08 -16.11 1.02
CA ALA A 184 -14.31 -16.75 0.52
C ALA A 184 -15.00 -15.87 -0.53
N ILE A 185 -15.15 -14.56 -0.26
CA ILE A 185 -15.72 -13.60 -1.21
C ILE A 185 -14.90 -13.56 -2.50
N GLN A 186 -13.56 -13.48 -2.38
CA GLN A 186 -12.70 -13.39 -3.56
C GLN A 186 -12.73 -14.64 -4.42
N ILE A 187 -12.73 -15.82 -3.81
CA ILE A 187 -12.91 -17.09 -4.55
C ILE A 187 -14.26 -17.08 -5.26
N GLY A 188 -15.33 -16.72 -4.57
CA GLY A 188 -16.68 -16.65 -5.16
C GLY A 188 -16.74 -15.70 -6.37
N VAL A 189 -16.16 -14.50 -6.26
CA VAL A 189 -16.10 -13.52 -7.37
C VAL A 189 -15.26 -14.04 -8.53
N ASN A 190 -14.08 -14.62 -8.25
CA ASN A 190 -13.22 -15.17 -9.29
C ASN A 190 -13.89 -16.33 -10.06
N VAL A 191 -14.58 -17.22 -9.34
CA VAL A 191 -15.38 -18.30 -9.94
C VAL A 191 -16.52 -17.71 -10.78
N ALA A 192 -17.26 -16.73 -10.25
CA ALA A 192 -18.35 -16.09 -10.98
C ALA A 192 -17.85 -15.41 -12.26
N VAL A 193 -16.75 -14.67 -12.22
CA VAL A 193 -16.16 -14.05 -13.42
C VAL A 193 -15.76 -15.11 -14.45
N TYR A 194 -15.11 -16.20 -14.00
CA TYR A 194 -14.71 -17.28 -14.90
C TYR A 194 -15.91 -17.97 -15.56
N MET A 195 -16.93 -18.29 -14.78
CA MET A 195 -18.13 -19.00 -15.25
C MET A 195 -19.03 -18.14 -16.12
N LEU A 196 -19.19 -16.84 -15.79
CA LEU A 196 -20.13 -15.94 -16.49
C LEU A 196 -19.48 -15.26 -17.70
N TRP A 197 -18.19 -14.94 -17.64
CA TRP A 197 -17.50 -14.13 -18.67
C TRP A 197 -16.31 -14.87 -19.33
N GLY A 198 -15.94 -16.03 -18.80
CA GLY A 198 -14.93 -16.90 -19.38
C GLY A 198 -13.49 -16.56 -18.98
N PRO A 199 -12.54 -17.38 -19.49
CA PRO A 199 -11.12 -17.33 -19.08
C PRO A 199 -10.41 -16.04 -19.48
N ARG A 200 -10.86 -15.32 -20.51
CA ARG A 200 -10.23 -14.08 -20.96
C ARG A 200 -10.46 -12.94 -19.97
N SER A 201 -11.69 -12.80 -19.44
CA SER A 201 -12.02 -11.84 -18.39
C SER A 201 -11.26 -12.13 -17.09
N PHE A 202 -11.18 -13.40 -16.73
CA PHE A 202 -10.40 -13.85 -15.58
C PHE A 202 -8.91 -13.53 -15.74
N ALA A 203 -8.32 -13.81 -16.92
CA ALA A 203 -6.93 -13.49 -17.22
C ALA A 203 -6.66 -11.97 -17.20
N TYR A 204 -7.61 -11.16 -17.69
CA TYR A 204 -7.50 -9.70 -17.63
C TYR A 204 -7.36 -9.20 -16.19
N LEU A 205 -8.22 -9.65 -15.28
CA LEU A 205 -8.15 -9.23 -13.86
C LEU A 205 -6.83 -9.64 -13.21
N ALA A 206 -6.37 -10.87 -13.49
CA ALA A 206 -5.08 -11.35 -13.01
C ALA A 206 -3.92 -10.49 -13.53
N LEU A 207 -3.86 -10.25 -14.85
CA LEU A 207 -2.83 -9.43 -15.48
C LEU A 207 -2.87 -7.98 -14.98
N ALA A 208 -4.06 -7.39 -14.84
CA ALA A 208 -4.24 -6.04 -14.34
C ALA A 208 -3.65 -5.89 -12.92
N LEU A 209 -3.88 -6.87 -12.04
CA LEU A 209 -3.25 -6.90 -10.72
C LEU A 209 -1.73 -7.00 -10.83
N PHE A 210 -1.18 -7.98 -11.57
CA PHE A 210 0.27 -8.16 -11.67
C PHE A 210 0.97 -6.94 -12.26
N PHE A 211 0.38 -6.27 -13.24
CA PHE A 211 0.93 -5.03 -13.78
C PHE A 211 0.81 -3.87 -12.79
N SER A 212 -0.24 -3.80 -11.97
CA SER A 212 -0.44 -2.70 -11.01
C SER A 212 0.63 -2.63 -9.91
N ILE A 213 1.33 -3.73 -9.64
CA ILE A 213 2.30 -3.87 -8.56
C ILE A 213 3.64 -4.48 -9.01
N GLY A 214 3.76 -4.93 -10.27
CA GLY A 214 4.90 -5.65 -10.80
C GLY A 214 5.81 -4.79 -11.69
N LEU A 215 6.23 -5.37 -12.83
CA LEU A 215 7.08 -4.72 -13.84
C LEU A 215 6.29 -3.65 -14.65
N HIS A 216 5.93 -2.61 -13.97
CA HIS A 216 5.23 -1.45 -14.50
C HIS A 216 5.75 -0.20 -13.76
N PRO A 217 5.67 1.01 -14.30
CA PRO A 217 6.03 2.23 -13.57
C PRO A 217 5.36 2.34 -12.19
N LEU A 218 4.12 1.84 -12.05
CA LEU A 218 3.40 1.77 -10.77
C LEU A 218 4.09 0.87 -9.73
N GLY A 219 4.79 -0.19 -10.16
CA GLY A 219 5.55 -1.07 -9.27
C GLY A 219 6.72 -0.38 -8.58
N ALA A 220 7.24 0.72 -9.15
CA ALA A 220 8.26 1.54 -8.50
C ALA A 220 7.78 2.19 -7.20
N ARG A 221 6.47 2.26 -6.96
CA ARG A 221 5.92 2.71 -5.67
C ARG A 221 6.48 1.90 -4.50
N TRP A 222 6.68 0.58 -4.67
CA TRP A 222 7.20 -0.28 -3.60
C TRP A 222 8.65 0.05 -3.25
N ILE A 223 9.41 0.54 -4.24
CA ILE A 223 10.78 1.02 -4.05
C ILE A 223 10.76 2.43 -3.45
N GLN A 224 9.93 3.32 -4.01
CA GLN A 224 9.86 4.73 -3.61
C GLN A 224 9.66 4.92 -2.11
N ARG A 225 8.83 4.08 -1.48
CA ARG A 225 8.42 4.30 -0.10
C ARG A 225 9.58 4.31 0.90
N HIS A 226 10.37 3.23 0.91
CA HIS A 226 11.31 2.96 1.98
C HIS A 226 12.65 2.37 1.53
N TYR A 227 12.97 2.36 0.23
CA TYR A 227 14.27 1.90 -0.23
C TYR A 227 15.27 3.05 -0.27
N LEU A 228 16.46 2.82 0.27
CA LEU A 228 17.58 3.75 0.30
C LEU A 228 18.18 3.83 -1.12
N VAL A 229 17.62 4.68 -1.96
CA VAL A 229 18.00 4.81 -3.39
C VAL A 229 18.98 5.96 -3.61
N GLY A 230 19.19 6.81 -2.62
CA GLY A 230 20.12 7.94 -2.61
C GLY A 230 21.22 7.80 -1.57
N GLU A 231 21.95 8.89 -1.37
CA GLU A 231 22.88 9.04 -0.28
C GLU A 231 22.16 9.58 0.97
N GLY A 232 22.66 9.26 2.17
CA GLY A 232 22.12 9.72 3.44
C GLY A 232 21.22 8.70 4.13
N ASP A 233 20.68 9.11 5.28
CA ASP A 233 19.93 8.25 6.22
C ASP A 233 18.41 8.40 6.11
N GLN A 234 17.92 9.09 5.08
CA GLN A 234 16.49 9.23 4.87
C GLN A 234 15.87 7.89 4.44
N GLU A 235 14.89 7.42 5.21
CA GLU A 235 14.29 6.08 5.06
C GLU A 235 12.87 6.08 4.50
N THR A 236 12.24 7.24 4.37
CA THR A 236 10.90 7.42 3.79
C THR A 236 10.95 8.49 2.72
N PHE A 237 10.42 8.19 1.54
CA PHE A 237 10.49 9.09 0.39
C PHE A 237 9.11 9.35 -0.18
N SER A 238 8.84 10.62 -0.51
CA SER A 238 7.66 11.00 -1.28
C SER A 238 7.96 11.01 -2.78
N TYR A 239 6.90 10.92 -3.57
CA TYR A 239 6.92 11.08 -5.02
C TYR A 239 6.01 12.23 -5.40
N TYR A 240 6.55 13.21 -6.14
CA TYR A 240 5.81 14.42 -6.53
C TYR A 240 5.62 14.52 -8.06
N GLY A 241 5.71 13.39 -8.76
CA GLY A 241 5.53 13.35 -10.21
C GLY A 241 4.07 13.31 -10.64
N LYS A 242 3.86 13.42 -11.96
CA LYS A 242 2.52 13.54 -12.57
C LYS A 242 1.59 12.34 -12.33
N LEU A 243 2.13 11.14 -12.08
CA LEU A 243 1.31 9.95 -11.82
C LEU A 243 0.52 10.05 -10.51
N ASN A 244 0.87 10.95 -9.57
CA ASN A 244 0.07 11.19 -8.38
C ASN A 244 -1.40 11.50 -8.69
N LEU A 245 -1.66 12.20 -9.80
CA LEU A 245 -3.03 12.50 -10.24
C LEU A 245 -3.85 11.21 -10.52
N LEU A 246 -3.20 10.21 -11.14
CA LEU A 246 -3.85 8.94 -11.49
C LEU A 246 -3.81 7.90 -10.37
N THR A 247 -3.03 8.14 -9.33
CA THR A 247 -2.79 7.21 -8.22
C THR A 247 -3.24 7.76 -6.87
N PHE A 248 -4.18 8.71 -6.89
CA PHE A 248 -4.81 9.23 -5.67
C PHE A 248 -3.80 9.73 -4.64
N ASN A 249 -2.80 10.50 -5.08
CA ASN A 249 -1.77 11.13 -4.24
C ASN A 249 -0.99 10.16 -3.34
N VAL A 250 -0.99 8.86 -3.65
CA VAL A 250 -0.28 7.85 -2.85
C VAL A 250 1.23 8.07 -2.78
N GLY A 251 1.76 8.91 -3.68
CA GLY A 251 3.16 9.30 -3.66
C GLY A 251 3.53 10.26 -2.52
N TYR A 252 2.59 10.96 -1.90
CA TYR A 252 2.81 11.81 -0.71
C TYR A 252 3.02 10.94 0.53
N HIS A 253 4.09 10.17 0.55
CA HIS A 253 4.29 9.10 1.51
C HIS A 253 4.90 9.56 2.83
N ASN A 254 5.80 10.55 2.83
CA ASN A 254 6.25 11.20 4.05
C ASN A 254 5.08 11.87 4.79
N GLU A 255 4.27 12.63 4.05
CA GLU A 255 3.10 13.33 4.57
C GLU A 255 2.07 12.34 5.12
N HIS A 256 1.90 11.19 4.46
CA HIS A 256 1.03 10.13 4.93
C HIS A 256 1.55 9.47 6.21
N HIS A 257 2.85 9.19 6.33
CA HIS A 257 3.43 8.64 7.55
C HIS A 257 3.38 9.62 8.72
N ASP A 258 3.58 10.92 8.44
CA ASP A 258 3.44 11.96 9.46
C ASP A 258 1.98 12.10 9.92
N PHE A 259 1.01 11.98 9.01
CA PHE A 259 -0.42 12.18 9.27
C PHE A 259 -1.28 11.08 8.64
N PRO A 260 -1.23 9.84 9.15
CA PRO A 260 -2.00 8.72 8.60
C PRO A 260 -3.52 8.84 8.80
N SER A 261 -3.95 9.87 9.54
CA SER A 261 -5.36 10.25 9.75
C SER A 261 -5.88 11.31 8.76
N ILE A 262 -5.07 11.72 7.78
CA ILE A 262 -5.47 12.65 6.71
C ILE A 262 -5.72 11.88 5.42
N ALA A 263 -6.91 12.06 4.82
CA ALA A 263 -7.30 11.35 3.61
C ALA A 263 -6.49 11.79 2.37
N TRP A 264 -6.32 10.87 1.40
CA TRP A 264 -5.53 11.00 0.18
C TRP A 264 -5.67 12.34 -0.57
N ASN A 265 -6.88 12.89 -0.63
CA ASN A 265 -7.19 14.12 -1.35
C ASN A 265 -6.72 15.40 -0.64
N ARG A 266 -6.27 15.28 0.61
CA ARG A 266 -5.77 16.38 1.44
C ARG A 266 -4.27 16.28 1.73
N LEU A 267 -3.61 15.15 1.43
CA LEU A 267 -2.16 14.99 1.64
C LEU A 267 -1.32 16.11 1.00
N PRO A 268 -1.59 16.55 -0.25
CA PRO A 268 -0.82 17.65 -0.84
C PRO A 268 -0.89 18.96 -0.06
N ARG A 269 -1.97 19.17 0.73
CA ARG A 269 -2.15 20.38 1.54
C ARG A 269 -1.20 20.42 2.73
N ILE A 270 -0.78 19.28 3.26
CA ILE A 270 0.18 19.22 4.36
C ILE A 270 1.48 19.88 3.93
N ARG A 271 2.04 19.46 2.79
CA ARG A 271 3.25 20.06 2.23
C ARG A 271 3.08 21.54 1.87
N ALA A 272 1.89 21.93 1.42
CA ALA A 272 1.60 23.33 1.09
C ALA A 272 1.51 24.24 2.34
N VAL A 273 1.10 23.69 3.48
CA VAL A 273 0.97 24.43 4.74
C VAL A 273 2.30 24.48 5.50
N ALA A 274 3.09 23.41 5.46
CA ALA A 274 4.34 23.26 6.19
C ALA A 274 5.49 22.87 5.25
N PRO A 275 5.82 23.69 4.22
CA PRO A 275 6.79 23.33 3.19
C PRO A 275 8.20 23.08 3.74
N GLU A 276 8.62 23.81 4.75
CA GLU A 276 9.94 23.70 5.38
C GLU A 276 10.26 22.32 5.96
N PHE A 277 9.25 21.49 6.21
CA PHE A 277 9.42 20.12 6.69
C PHE A 277 9.61 19.10 5.57
N TYR A 278 9.39 19.48 4.31
CA TYR A 278 9.37 18.56 3.17
C TYR A 278 10.25 18.99 2.00
N GLU A 279 10.65 20.26 1.91
CA GLU A 279 11.43 20.76 0.76
C GLU A 279 12.86 20.23 0.75
N ASP A 280 13.47 20.07 1.92
CA ASP A 280 14.82 19.54 2.08
C ASP A 280 14.87 18.00 2.04
N LEU A 281 13.71 17.33 2.05
CA LEU A 281 13.66 15.88 1.94
C LEU A 281 13.88 15.43 0.50
N ALA A 282 14.74 14.43 0.32
CA ALA A 282 14.89 13.77 -0.97
C ALA A 282 13.56 13.16 -1.42
N ALA A 283 13.18 13.41 -2.67
CA ALA A 283 11.92 12.96 -3.25
C ALA A 283 12.13 12.40 -4.66
N HIS A 284 11.22 11.56 -5.11
CA HIS A 284 11.21 11.02 -6.46
C HIS A 284 10.26 11.82 -7.35
N MET A 285 10.70 12.14 -8.57
CA MET A 285 9.90 12.86 -9.56
C MET A 285 9.43 11.96 -10.71
N SER A 286 9.96 10.72 -10.79
CA SER A 286 9.62 9.77 -11.85
C SER A 286 9.73 8.34 -11.35
N TRP A 287 8.60 7.63 -11.27
CA TRP A 287 8.59 6.20 -10.96
C TRP A 287 9.24 5.35 -12.05
N THR A 288 9.14 5.77 -13.31
CA THR A 288 9.82 5.06 -14.41
C THR A 288 11.34 5.13 -14.22
N ARG A 289 11.90 6.33 -13.95
CA ARG A 289 13.33 6.48 -13.68
C ARG A 289 13.76 5.68 -12.46
N LEU A 290 12.95 5.70 -11.39
CA LEU A 290 13.22 4.95 -10.17
C LEU A 290 13.24 3.44 -10.42
N LEU A 291 12.26 2.92 -11.19
CA LEU A 291 12.20 1.51 -11.58
C LEU A 291 13.48 1.07 -12.29
N PHE A 292 13.88 1.83 -13.33
CA PHE A 292 15.12 1.52 -14.07
C PHE A 292 16.37 1.63 -13.18
N LYS A 293 16.44 2.67 -12.34
CA LYS A 293 17.53 2.81 -11.38
C LYS A 293 17.62 1.60 -10.46
N PHE A 294 16.50 1.19 -9.84
CA PHE A 294 16.48 0.03 -8.95
C PHE A 294 16.91 -1.26 -9.67
N LEU A 295 16.39 -1.49 -10.88
CA LEU A 295 16.69 -2.70 -11.64
C LEU A 295 18.17 -2.80 -12.03
N PHE A 296 18.75 -1.72 -12.54
CA PHE A 296 20.05 -1.76 -13.21
C PHE A 296 21.23 -1.26 -12.35
N ASP A 297 20.98 -0.56 -11.23
CA ASP A 297 22.04 -0.19 -10.31
C ASP A 297 22.46 -1.40 -9.46
N PRO A 298 23.70 -1.92 -9.61
CA PRO A 298 24.16 -3.10 -8.87
C PRO A 298 24.37 -2.82 -7.37
N LYS A 299 24.43 -1.56 -6.95
CA LYS A 299 24.52 -1.16 -5.54
C LYS A 299 23.20 -1.33 -4.81
N LEU A 300 22.07 -1.27 -5.54
CA LEU A 300 20.73 -1.41 -4.98
C LEU A 300 20.29 -2.87 -4.97
N SER A 301 19.69 -3.28 -3.86
CA SER A 301 19.12 -4.60 -3.67
C SER A 301 17.99 -4.57 -2.66
N LEU A 302 17.43 -5.72 -2.30
CA LEU A 302 16.44 -5.79 -1.24
C LEU A 302 17.02 -5.45 0.13
N TYR A 303 18.34 -5.49 0.30
CA TYR A 303 19.04 -5.02 1.51
C TYR A 303 19.09 -3.49 1.64
N SER A 304 18.76 -2.74 0.58
CA SER A 304 18.72 -1.27 0.62
C SER A 304 17.52 -0.76 1.43
N ARG A 305 17.44 -1.17 2.70
CA ARG A 305 16.37 -0.84 3.66
C ARG A 305 16.99 -0.51 5.02
N MET A 306 16.33 0.41 5.74
CA MET A 306 16.66 0.70 7.13
C MET A 306 15.92 -0.27 8.06
N THR A 307 16.63 -0.79 9.06
CA THR A 307 16.04 -1.55 10.18
C THR A 307 16.41 -0.92 11.51
N ARG A 308 15.65 -1.23 12.56
CA ARG A 308 15.91 -0.79 13.92
C ARG A 308 15.47 -1.83 14.95
N THR A 309 16.01 -1.72 16.15
CA THR A 309 15.50 -2.46 17.32
C THR A 309 14.20 -1.80 17.80
N SER A 310 13.24 -2.62 18.26
CA SER A 310 12.05 -2.11 18.93
C SER A 310 12.48 -1.28 20.14
N ALA A 311 12.01 -0.04 20.26
CA ALA A 311 12.19 0.71 21.49
C ALA A 311 11.37 0.01 22.60
N ALA A 312 12.04 -0.30 23.73
CA ALA A 312 11.33 -0.77 24.91
C ALA A 312 10.36 0.34 25.36
N GLY A 313 9.04 0.14 25.17
CA GLY A 313 8.02 1.13 25.51
C GLY A 313 7.31 1.76 24.32
N ASP A 314 7.29 1.14 23.15
CA ASP A 314 6.35 1.53 22.09
C ASP A 314 4.93 1.48 22.67
N GLY A 315 4.35 2.68 22.83
CA GLY A 315 3.08 2.92 23.49
C GLY A 315 1.91 2.14 22.85
N PRO A 316 0.71 2.21 23.43
CA PRO A 316 -0.44 1.47 22.96
C PRO A 316 -0.62 1.70 21.46
N GLU A 317 -0.93 0.61 20.74
CA GLU A 317 -1.19 0.66 19.30
C GLU A 317 -2.19 1.81 19.01
N PRO A 318 -1.91 2.73 18.07
CA PRO A 318 -2.73 3.92 17.87
C PRO A 318 -4.20 3.64 17.53
N TRP A 319 -4.55 2.38 17.33
CA TRP A 319 -5.87 1.93 16.90
C TRP A 319 -6.24 0.60 17.58
N GLY A 320 -6.84 0.73 18.77
CA GLY A 320 -7.55 -0.28 19.54
C GLY A 320 -7.35 -1.76 19.19
N SER A 321 -6.74 -2.50 20.10
CA SER A 321 -6.92 -3.94 20.20
C SER A 321 -8.42 -4.30 20.17
N ASP A 322 -8.79 -5.50 19.75
CA ASP A 322 -10.18 -5.99 19.71
C ASP A 322 -10.95 -5.87 21.03
N ALA A 323 -10.28 -5.56 22.14
CA ALA A 323 -10.89 -5.24 23.44
C ALA A 323 -11.73 -3.95 23.43
N ALA A 324 -11.45 -2.97 22.54
CA ALA A 324 -12.28 -1.76 22.39
C ALA A 324 -13.59 -2.02 21.62
N VAL A 325 -13.70 -3.16 20.93
CA VAL A 325 -14.92 -3.54 20.18
C VAL A 325 -16.02 -4.06 21.10
N ALA A 326 -15.63 -4.61 22.25
CA ALA A 326 -16.60 -5.14 23.22
C ALA A 326 -17.33 -4.06 24.04
N THR A 327 -16.78 -2.84 24.11
CA THR A 327 -17.36 -1.75 24.92
C THR A 327 -18.25 -0.78 24.15
N GLU A 328 -18.12 -0.69 22.82
CA GLU A 328 -19.04 0.16 22.00
C GLU A 328 -20.41 -0.48 21.75
N GLY A 329 -20.57 -1.79 21.98
CA GLY A 329 -21.85 -2.50 21.87
C GLY A 329 -22.74 -2.42 23.13
N ALA A 330 -22.21 -1.95 24.27
CA ALA A 330 -22.91 -1.97 25.56
C ALA A 330 -23.55 -0.62 25.96
N THR A 331 -23.39 0.45 25.18
CA THR A 331 -23.92 1.79 25.51
C THR A 331 -24.85 2.37 24.45
N ALA A 332 -25.56 1.52 23.70
CA ALA A 332 -26.63 1.97 22.81
C ALA A 332 -27.85 1.03 22.98
N VAL A 333 -28.57 1.19 24.09
CA VAL A 333 -30.00 0.87 24.25
C VAL A 333 -30.68 2.13 24.74
#